data_a064da440b3336fbee6054764a2855f6
#
_entry.id   a064da440b3336fbee6054764a2855f6
#
_cell.length_a   1.000
_cell.length_b   1.000
_cell.length_c   1.000
_cell.angle_alpha   90.00
_cell.angle_beta   90.00
_cell.angle_gamma   90.00
#
_symmetry.space_group_name_H-M   'P 1'
#
loop_
_entity.id
_entity.type
_entity.pdbx_description
1 polymer ?
#
loop_
_entity_poly.entity_id
_entity_poly.type
_entity_poly.pdbx_seq_one_letter_code
_entity_poly.pdbx_strand_id
1 'polypeptide(L)'
;TDADLEKLDKAIISAFEISFAFNVWTLGEDCLQRLGFKAEQYNAPDFNVLRSLGFSRQQIAEANEYICGTMTIEGAPYLKEEHYPVFDCANKNGAKGVRYIHAHGHIKMMAAAQPFLSGAISKTINLPNEAQV
;
A
#
# COMPACT_ATOMS: atom_id res chain seq x y z
N THR A 1 22.67 -3.35 14.93
CA THR A 1 23.63 -2.26 15.22
C THR A 1 22.97 -0.92 14.95
N ASP A 2 23.54 0.18 15.43
CA ASP A 2 23.02 1.55 15.18
C ASP A 2 22.97 1.86 13.68
N ALA A 3 23.95 1.38 12.93
CA ALA A 3 23.97 1.52 11.47
C ALA A 3 22.80 0.80 10.79
N ASP A 4 22.35 -0.33 11.32
CA ASP A 4 21.17 -1.05 10.78
C ASP A 4 19.88 -0.30 11.12
N LEU A 5 19.79 0.29 12.31
CA LEU A 5 18.66 1.14 12.71
C LEU A 5 18.58 2.40 11.83
N GLU A 6 19.71 3.02 11.52
CA GLU A 6 19.76 4.18 10.61
C GLU A 6 19.28 3.85 9.19
N LYS A 7 19.59 2.63 8.70
CA LYS A 7 19.06 2.16 7.41
C LYS A 7 17.56 2.00 7.43
N LEU A 8 17.01 1.42 8.52
CA LEU A 8 15.57 1.27 8.71
C LEU A 8 14.86 2.61 8.80
N ASP A 9 15.40 3.55 9.58
CA ASP A 9 14.85 4.90 9.74
C ASP A 9 14.70 5.60 8.39
N LYS A 10 15.72 5.53 7.55
CA LYS A 10 15.68 6.08 6.19
C LYS A 10 14.69 5.37 5.27
N ALA A 11 14.58 4.05 5.37
CA ALA A 11 13.72 3.26 4.49
C ALA A 11 12.23 3.39 4.85
N ILE A 12 11.91 3.54 6.13
CA ILE A 12 10.53 3.65 6.63
C ILE A 12 9.82 4.90 6.11
N ILE A 13 10.54 6.02 5.92
CA ILE A 13 9.95 7.29 5.48
C ILE A 13 9.15 7.15 4.17
N SER A 14 9.57 6.26 3.28
CA SER A 14 8.92 6.01 1.98
C SER A 14 8.20 4.66 1.88
N ALA A 15 8.15 3.89 2.96
CA ALA A 15 7.57 2.57 2.95
C ALA A 15 6.03 2.62 3.03
N PHE A 16 5.35 1.97 2.09
CA PHE A 16 3.89 1.75 2.15
C PHE A 16 3.51 0.64 3.13
N GLU A 17 4.41 -0.29 3.35
CA GLU A 17 4.30 -1.34 4.35
C GLU A 17 5.63 -1.51 5.07
N ILE A 18 5.56 -1.79 6.37
CA ILE A 18 6.74 -1.99 7.22
C ILE A 18 7.68 -3.09 6.67
N SER A 19 7.13 -4.12 6.06
CA SER A 19 7.88 -5.21 5.44
C SER A 19 8.81 -4.75 4.32
N PHE A 20 8.51 -3.64 3.64
CA PHE A 20 9.39 -3.07 2.62
C PHE A 20 10.68 -2.46 3.20
N ALA A 21 10.69 -2.11 4.47
CA ALA A 21 11.91 -1.70 5.16
C ALA A 21 12.71 -2.89 5.73
N PHE A 22 12.02 -4.00 6.07
CA PHE A 22 12.62 -5.18 6.69
C PHE A 22 12.91 -6.27 5.66
N ASN A 23 13.89 -6.02 4.79
CA ASN A 23 14.32 -6.96 3.76
C ASN A 23 15.84 -6.93 3.56
N VAL A 24 16.36 -7.84 2.73
CA VAL A 24 17.78 -7.97 2.46
C VAL A 24 18.38 -6.73 1.77
N TRP A 25 17.62 -6.06 0.92
CA TRP A 25 18.08 -4.88 0.18
C TRP A 25 18.32 -3.68 1.09
N THR A 26 17.49 -3.52 2.10
CA THR A 26 17.59 -2.44 3.09
C THR A 26 18.62 -2.76 4.18
N LEU A 27 18.47 -3.92 4.82
CA LEU A 27 19.30 -4.30 5.96
C LEU A 27 20.68 -4.78 5.56
N GLY A 28 20.79 -5.45 4.42
CA GLY A 28 21.99 -6.12 3.96
C GLY A 28 22.16 -7.51 4.54
N GLU A 29 22.93 -8.34 3.85
CA GLU A 29 23.18 -9.73 4.23
C GLU A 29 23.84 -9.86 5.60
N ASP A 30 24.81 -9.00 5.90
CA ASP A 30 25.53 -9.00 7.18
C ASP A 30 24.57 -8.83 8.39
N CYS A 31 23.54 -7.99 8.24
CA CYS A 31 22.54 -7.80 9.28
C CYS A 31 21.69 -9.07 9.46
N LEU A 32 21.24 -9.66 8.35
CA LEU A 32 20.41 -10.86 8.39
C LEU A 32 21.18 -12.07 8.93
N GLN A 33 22.47 -12.20 8.59
CA GLN A 33 23.34 -13.23 9.15
C GLN A 33 23.53 -13.06 10.65
N ARG A 34 23.71 -11.83 11.14
CA ARG A 34 23.79 -11.55 12.60
C ARG A 34 22.47 -11.87 13.31
N LEU A 35 21.34 -11.77 12.62
CA LEU A 35 20.03 -12.18 13.13
C LEU A 35 19.82 -13.71 13.07
N GLY A 36 20.79 -14.47 12.56
CA GLY A 36 20.77 -15.92 12.50
C GLY A 36 20.16 -16.51 11.23
N PHE A 37 19.89 -15.70 10.22
CA PHE A 37 19.33 -16.19 8.95
C PHE A 37 20.44 -16.61 7.98
N LYS A 38 20.18 -17.69 7.23
CA LYS A 38 21.07 -18.21 6.19
C LYS A 38 20.71 -17.63 4.82
N ALA A 39 21.69 -17.66 3.88
CA ALA A 39 21.51 -17.13 2.53
C ALA A 39 20.32 -17.77 1.79
N GLU A 40 20.12 -19.08 1.95
CA GLU A 40 19.00 -19.79 1.34
C GLU A 40 17.64 -19.33 1.85
N GLN A 41 17.57 -18.82 3.09
CA GLN A 41 16.35 -18.31 3.70
C GLN A 41 16.02 -16.92 3.17
N TYR A 42 16.94 -15.95 3.31
CA TYR A 42 16.64 -14.56 2.95
C TYR A 42 16.60 -14.29 1.44
N ASN A 43 17.07 -15.22 0.61
CA ASN A 43 16.90 -15.17 -0.84
C ASN A 43 15.63 -15.87 -1.34
N ALA A 44 14.86 -16.54 -0.46
CA ALA A 44 13.59 -17.14 -0.85
C ALA A 44 12.54 -16.05 -1.14
N PRO A 45 11.73 -16.21 -2.21
CA PRO A 45 10.75 -15.18 -2.63
C PRO A 45 9.69 -14.84 -1.59
N ASP A 46 9.37 -15.78 -0.70
CA ASP A 46 8.36 -15.67 0.36
C ASP A 46 8.95 -15.33 1.73
N PHE A 47 10.25 -15.04 1.80
CA PHE A 47 10.91 -14.72 3.04
C PHE A 47 10.42 -13.37 3.59
N ASN A 48 10.03 -13.39 4.85
CA ASN A 48 9.63 -12.18 5.58
C ASN A 48 10.39 -12.11 6.90
N VAL A 49 11.25 -11.11 7.04
CA VAL A 49 12.13 -10.92 8.21
C VAL A 49 11.34 -10.88 9.50
N LEU A 50 10.27 -10.08 9.57
CA LEU A 50 9.49 -9.89 10.79
C LEU A 50 8.81 -11.20 11.23
N ARG A 51 8.23 -11.93 10.30
CA ARG A 51 7.64 -13.25 10.57
C ARG A 51 8.68 -14.25 11.02
N SER A 52 9.85 -14.24 10.39
CA SER A 52 10.95 -15.14 10.73
C SER A 52 11.59 -14.82 12.08
N LEU A 53 11.46 -13.58 12.55
CA LEU A 53 11.81 -13.16 13.92
C LEU A 53 10.75 -13.55 14.96
N GLY A 54 9.61 -14.15 14.54
CA GLY A 54 8.57 -14.64 15.44
C GLY A 54 7.39 -13.68 15.66
N PHE A 55 7.34 -12.55 14.96
CA PHE A 55 6.17 -11.67 15.04
C PHE A 55 4.95 -12.30 14.36
N SER A 56 3.82 -12.26 15.03
CA SER A 56 2.54 -12.70 14.45
C SER A 56 2.07 -11.75 13.35
N ARG A 57 1.17 -12.24 12.50
CA ARG A 57 0.53 -11.41 11.46
C ARG A 57 -0.18 -10.19 12.05
N GLN A 58 -0.82 -10.38 13.20
CA GLN A 58 -1.53 -9.30 13.89
C GLN A 58 -0.57 -8.23 14.40
N GLN A 59 0.53 -8.60 15.04
CA GLN A 59 1.55 -7.67 15.51
C GLN A 59 2.17 -6.87 14.36
N ILE A 60 2.45 -7.53 13.23
CA ILE A 60 2.98 -6.85 12.03
C ILE A 60 1.95 -5.87 11.47
N ALA A 61 0.66 -6.25 11.40
CA ALA A 61 -0.39 -5.37 10.92
C ALA A 61 -0.61 -4.15 11.82
N GLU A 62 -0.61 -4.34 13.13
CA GLU A 62 -0.72 -3.24 14.11
C GLU A 62 0.47 -2.29 14.03
N ALA A 63 1.69 -2.81 13.94
CA ALA A 63 2.90 -2.02 13.75
C ALA A 63 2.89 -1.27 12.41
N ASN A 64 2.42 -1.93 11.35
CA ASN A 64 2.28 -1.32 10.03
C ASN A 64 1.32 -0.14 10.06
N GLU A 65 0.16 -0.29 10.68
CA GLU A 65 -0.84 0.77 10.81
C GLU A 65 -0.30 1.96 11.63
N TYR A 66 0.45 1.67 12.69
CA TYR A 66 1.05 2.70 13.54
C TYR A 66 2.16 3.49 12.83
N ILE A 67 3.02 2.80 12.07
CA ILE A 67 4.22 3.38 11.46
C ILE A 67 3.93 3.96 10.07
N CYS A 68 3.30 3.16 9.20
CA CYS A 68 3.05 3.52 7.79
C CYS A 68 1.66 4.12 7.57
N GLY A 69 0.74 4.00 8.55
CA GLY A 69 -0.64 4.44 8.42
C GLY A 69 -1.52 3.45 7.67
N THR A 70 -2.77 3.83 7.43
CA THR A 70 -3.80 2.99 6.80
C THR A 70 -3.81 3.07 5.28
N MET A 71 -3.06 3.99 4.69
CA MET A 71 -3.05 4.31 3.24
C MET A 71 -4.44 4.69 2.69
N THR A 72 -5.36 5.10 3.56
CA THR A 72 -6.66 5.64 3.18
C THR A 72 -7.00 6.83 4.08
N ILE A 73 -7.79 7.76 3.55
CA ILE A 73 -8.30 8.89 4.34
C ILE A 73 -9.54 8.50 5.16
N GLU A 74 -10.12 7.35 4.86
CA GLU A 74 -11.29 6.86 5.57
C GLU A 74 -10.94 6.58 7.04
N GLY A 75 -11.70 7.16 7.95
CA GLY A 75 -11.44 7.10 9.39
C GLY A 75 -10.39 8.10 9.90
N ALA A 76 -9.91 9.02 9.06
CA ALA A 76 -8.97 10.06 9.48
C ALA A 76 -9.57 10.94 10.59
N PRO A 77 -8.82 11.19 11.68
CA PRO A 77 -9.29 12.06 12.77
C PRO A 77 -9.68 13.44 12.24
N TYR A 78 -10.78 13.97 12.75
CA TYR A 78 -11.27 15.33 12.42
C TYR A 78 -11.78 15.54 10.99
N LEU A 79 -11.72 14.53 10.11
CA LEU A 79 -12.33 14.58 8.79
C LEU A 79 -13.75 14.00 8.85
N LYS A 80 -14.74 14.81 8.46
CA LYS A 80 -16.14 14.38 8.44
C LYS A 80 -16.41 13.51 7.21
N GLU A 81 -17.31 12.54 7.35
CA GLU A 81 -17.70 11.63 6.24
C GLU A 81 -18.25 12.38 5.02
N GLU A 82 -18.93 13.52 5.22
CA GLU A 82 -19.44 14.36 4.13
C GLU A 82 -18.35 14.91 3.21
N HIS A 83 -17.10 14.93 3.68
CA HIS A 83 -15.93 15.38 2.89
C HIS A 83 -15.24 14.25 2.13
N TYR A 84 -15.48 12.99 2.47
CA TYR A 84 -14.81 11.85 1.83
C TYR A 84 -14.95 11.80 0.30
N PRO A 85 -16.11 12.16 -0.31
CA PRO A 85 -16.24 12.12 -1.77
C PRO A 85 -15.22 12.95 -2.54
N VAL A 86 -14.66 14.01 -1.93
CA VAL A 86 -13.63 14.86 -2.55
C VAL A 86 -12.32 14.08 -2.78
N PHE A 87 -12.08 13.06 -1.97
CA PHE A 87 -10.87 12.24 -2.00
C PHE A 87 -11.07 10.89 -2.70
N ASP A 88 -12.26 10.58 -3.20
CA ASP A 88 -12.52 9.34 -3.90
C ASP A 88 -11.69 9.24 -5.17
N CYS A 89 -10.99 8.13 -5.33
CA CYS A 89 -10.16 7.81 -6.48
C CYS A 89 -10.78 6.70 -7.33
N ALA A 90 -10.15 6.37 -8.46
CA ALA A 90 -10.60 5.29 -9.33
C ALA A 90 -10.48 3.90 -8.68
N ASN A 91 -9.64 3.78 -7.65
CA ASN A 91 -9.41 2.54 -6.90
C ASN A 91 -9.65 2.77 -5.40
N LYS A 92 -9.95 1.69 -4.69
CA LYS A 92 -9.89 1.65 -3.23
C LYS A 92 -8.45 1.87 -2.78
N ASN A 93 -8.24 2.61 -1.70
CA ASN A 93 -6.92 2.94 -1.16
C ASN A 93 -6.67 2.20 0.15
N GLY A 94 -5.45 1.67 0.30
CA GLY A 94 -5.05 0.91 1.48
C GLY A 94 -5.80 -0.41 1.64
N ALA A 95 -5.46 -1.15 2.70
CA ALA A 95 -6.08 -2.45 2.98
C ALA A 95 -7.51 -2.33 3.54
N LYS A 96 -7.85 -1.19 4.14
CA LYS A 96 -9.13 -0.94 4.82
C LYS A 96 -10.09 -0.05 4.03
N GLY A 97 -9.60 0.66 3.01
CA GLY A 97 -10.41 1.57 2.21
C GLY A 97 -11.47 0.84 1.38
N VAL A 98 -12.68 1.33 1.41
CA VAL A 98 -13.82 0.77 0.67
C VAL A 98 -14.34 1.72 -0.40
N ARG A 99 -14.02 3.01 -0.28
CA ARG A 99 -14.50 4.06 -1.18
C ARG A 99 -13.70 4.12 -2.47
N TYR A 100 -14.41 4.32 -3.58
CA TYR A 100 -13.83 4.57 -4.90
C TYR A 100 -14.91 5.13 -5.84
N ILE A 101 -14.51 5.75 -6.94
CA ILE A 101 -15.43 6.17 -7.99
C ILE A 101 -15.78 4.94 -8.83
N HIS A 102 -17.03 4.54 -8.79
CA HIS A 102 -17.52 3.37 -9.53
C HIS A 102 -17.27 3.50 -11.04
N ALA A 103 -16.97 2.40 -11.73
CA ALA A 103 -16.69 2.35 -13.18
C ALA A 103 -17.75 3.09 -14.03
N HIS A 104 -19.03 2.93 -13.69
CA HIS A 104 -20.13 3.65 -14.36
C HIS A 104 -20.05 5.17 -14.21
N GLY A 105 -19.46 5.70 -13.12
CA GLY A 105 -19.23 7.14 -12.96
C GLY A 105 -18.27 7.66 -14.01
N HIS A 106 -17.18 6.93 -14.23
CA HIS A 106 -16.20 7.25 -15.27
C HIS A 106 -16.81 7.17 -16.69
N ILE A 107 -17.60 6.12 -16.99
CA ILE A 107 -18.29 5.96 -18.27
C ILE A 107 -19.27 7.11 -18.53
N LYS A 108 -20.10 7.44 -17.52
CA LYS A 108 -21.07 8.55 -17.64
C LYS A 108 -20.38 9.90 -17.87
N MET A 109 -19.28 10.14 -17.17
CA MET A 109 -18.48 11.38 -17.38
C MET A 109 -17.93 11.45 -18.80
N MET A 110 -17.37 10.36 -19.32
CA MET A 110 -16.87 10.30 -20.70
C MET A 110 -17.98 10.51 -21.71
N ALA A 111 -19.13 9.86 -21.53
CA ALA A 111 -20.29 10.02 -22.40
C ALA A 111 -20.82 11.47 -22.41
N ALA A 112 -20.86 12.11 -21.24
CA ALA A 112 -21.29 13.50 -21.12
C ALA A 112 -20.31 14.50 -21.78
N ALA A 113 -19.00 14.22 -21.71
CA ALA A 113 -17.97 15.09 -22.30
C ALA A 113 -17.85 14.94 -23.83
N GLN A 114 -18.06 13.73 -24.36
CA GLN A 114 -17.83 13.40 -25.77
C GLN A 114 -18.50 14.38 -26.77
N PRO A 115 -19.76 14.83 -26.62
CA PRO A 115 -20.41 15.74 -27.58
C PRO A 115 -19.75 17.11 -27.69
N PHE A 116 -18.93 17.50 -26.73
CA PHE A 116 -18.28 18.81 -26.68
C PHE A 116 -16.83 18.78 -27.17
N LEU A 117 -16.33 17.61 -27.57
CA LEU A 117 -14.96 17.42 -28.02
C LEU A 117 -14.90 17.11 -29.50
N SER A 118 -13.95 17.74 -30.21
CA SER A 118 -13.77 17.58 -31.66
C SER A 118 -13.07 16.29 -32.07
N GLY A 119 -12.51 15.54 -31.10
CA GLY A 119 -11.79 14.30 -31.34
C GLY A 119 -12.30 13.16 -30.48
N ALA A 120 -11.80 11.94 -30.76
CA ALA A 120 -12.05 10.80 -29.88
C ALA A 120 -11.36 10.96 -28.52
N ILE A 121 -12.01 10.49 -27.48
CA ILE A 121 -11.45 10.45 -26.12
C ILE A 121 -11.35 9.00 -25.65
N SER A 122 -10.37 8.72 -24.81
CA SER A 122 -10.20 7.42 -24.20
C SER A 122 -9.91 7.56 -22.71
N LYS A 123 -10.28 6.56 -21.94
CA LYS A 123 -9.97 6.47 -20.52
C LYS A 123 -9.86 5.03 -20.10
N THR A 124 -8.80 4.69 -19.39
CA THR A 124 -8.69 3.41 -18.69
C THR A 124 -9.67 3.41 -17.52
N ILE A 125 -10.46 2.35 -17.40
CA ILE A 125 -11.39 2.14 -16.31
C ILE A 125 -10.90 0.95 -15.51
N ASN A 126 -10.59 1.18 -14.25
CA ASN A 126 -10.23 0.13 -13.32
C ASN A 126 -11.49 -0.53 -12.78
N LEU A 127 -11.50 -1.84 -12.78
CA LEU A 127 -12.54 -2.65 -12.18
C LEU A 127 -11.97 -3.35 -10.95
N PRO A 128 -12.74 -3.48 -9.86
CA PRO A 128 -12.30 -4.29 -8.72
C PRO A 128 -12.21 -5.76 -9.13
N ASN A 129 -11.36 -6.53 -8.42
CA ASN A 129 -11.15 -7.95 -8.75
C ASN A 129 -12.41 -8.80 -8.67
N GLU A 130 -13.38 -8.39 -7.86
CA GLU A 130 -14.69 -9.03 -7.69
C GLU A 130 -15.72 -8.62 -8.75
N ALA A 131 -15.38 -7.75 -9.70
CA ALA A 131 -16.30 -7.32 -10.75
C ALA A 131 -16.70 -8.51 -11.64
N GLN A 132 -18.01 -8.59 -11.91
CA GLN A 132 -18.60 -9.59 -12.81
C GLN A 132 -19.10 -8.91 -14.08
N VAL A 133 -19.14 -9.67 -15.16
CA VAL A 133 -19.71 -9.27 -16.47
C VAL A 133 -21.22 -9.30 -16.43
#